data_87f9cc5e3291280d32ce86ef1ca8649b
#
_entry.id   87f9cc5e3291280d32ce86ef1ca8649b
#
_cell.length_a   1.000
_cell.length_b   1.000
_cell.length_c   1.000
_cell.angle_alpha   90.00
_cell.angle_beta   90.00
_cell.angle_gamma   90.00
#
_symmetry.space_group_name_H-M   'P 1'
#
loop_
_entity.id
_entity.type
_entity.pdbx_description
1 polymer ?
#
loop_
_entity_poly.entity_id
_entity_poly.type
_entity_poly.pdbx_seq_one_letter_code
_entity_poly.pdbx_strand_id
1 'polypeptide(L)'
;MKVTRFADAKPYEAPNHFEVRALRLQGFEPGGPENFWTGLSHFLPGGGCGPDATPLEKVYVVLAGEVTVKADGKEVVLGPMDSCSIPASQTREVKNNGNAVATMLVVMPYPEKKS
;
A
#
# COMPACT_ATOMS: atom_id res chain seq x y z
N MET A 1 13.81 -15.46 -12.29
CA MET A 1 12.56 -14.69 -12.40
C MET A 1 11.48 -15.37 -11.59
N LYS A 2 10.74 -14.60 -10.80
CA LYS A 2 9.64 -15.12 -9.99
C LYS A 2 8.33 -14.48 -10.45
N VAL A 3 7.36 -15.30 -10.83
CA VAL A 3 6.06 -14.82 -11.32
C VAL A 3 4.98 -15.12 -10.27
N THR A 4 4.19 -14.10 -9.94
CA THR A 4 2.97 -14.27 -9.14
C THR A 4 1.80 -13.85 -10.02
N ARG A 5 0.92 -14.79 -10.33
CA ARG A 5 -0.30 -14.46 -11.06
C ARG A 5 -1.28 -13.76 -10.13
N PHE A 6 -1.97 -12.76 -10.61
CA PHE A 6 -2.93 -12.01 -9.79
C PHE A 6 -3.97 -12.96 -9.14
N ALA A 7 -4.45 -13.93 -9.89
CA ALA A 7 -5.44 -14.88 -9.38
C ALA A 7 -4.93 -15.72 -8.20
N ASP A 8 -3.61 -15.88 -8.10
CA ASP A 8 -2.96 -16.68 -7.05
C ASP A 8 -2.39 -15.85 -5.91
N ALA A 9 -2.47 -14.53 -6.01
CA ALA A 9 -1.94 -13.63 -4.99
C ALA A 9 -2.66 -13.85 -3.66
N LYS A 10 -1.89 -13.98 -2.57
CA LYS A 10 -2.45 -14.28 -1.24
C LYS A 10 -2.85 -13.00 -0.52
N PRO A 11 -4.03 -12.96 0.10
CA PRO A 11 -4.39 -11.84 0.94
C PRO A 11 -3.57 -11.83 2.22
N TYR A 12 -3.38 -10.64 2.76
CA TYR A 12 -2.77 -10.45 4.07
C TYR A 12 -3.50 -9.32 4.80
N GLU A 13 -3.38 -9.32 6.13
CA GLU A 13 -3.92 -8.27 6.96
C GLU A 13 -2.80 -7.31 7.37
N ALA A 14 -2.99 -6.03 7.09
CA ALA A 14 -2.08 -4.99 7.51
C ALA A 14 -2.67 -4.26 8.72
N PRO A 15 -1.84 -3.90 9.73
CA PRO A 15 -2.34 -3.17 10.88
C PRO A 15 -3.01 -1.86 10.47
N ASN A 16 -4.06 -1.50 11.19
CA ASN A 16 -4.75 -0.22 11.03
C ASN A 16 -5.28 0.04 9.61
N HIS A 17 -5.66 -1.04 8.93
CA HIS A 17 -6.33 -1.01 7.63
C HIS A 17 -7.78 -1.44 7.81
N PHE A 18 -8.69 -0.87 7.03
CA PHE A 18 -10.11 -1.16 7.10
C PHE A 18 -10.76 -1.08 5.72
N GLU A 19 -11.76 -1.92 5.49
CA GLU A 19 -12.48 -2.01 4.21
C GLU A 19 -11.51 -2.10 3.02
N VAL A 20 -10.56 -3.00 3.12
CA VAL A 20 -9.50 -3.18 2.12
C VAL A 20 -9.22 -4.67 1.93
N ARG A 21 -8.94 -5.06 0.70
CA ARG A 21 -8.35 -6.35 0.41
C ARG A 21 -6.93 -6.11 -0.06
N ALA A 22 -5.97 -6.55 0.76
CA ALA A 22 -4.55 -6.40 0.48
C ALA A 22 -3.98 -7.74 0.05
N LEU A 23 -3.20 -7.73 -1.03
CA LEU A 23 -2.62 -8.92 -1.64
C LEU A 23 -1.10 -8.80 -1.69
N ARG A 24 -0.40 -9.91 -1.42
CA ARG A 24 1.05 -10.01 -1.63
C ARG A 24 1.32 -10.30 -3.11
N LEU A 25 2.09 -9.46 -3.78
CA LEU A 25 2.50 -9.68 -5.16
C LEU A 25 3.88 -10.31 -5.25
N GLN A 26 4.88 -9.67 -4.64
CA GLN A 26 6.26 -10.13 -4.62
C GLN A 26 6.81 -9.90 -3.22
N GLY A 27 7.69 -10.81 -2.77
CA GLY A 27 8.26 -10.76 -1.45
C GLY A 27 7.44 -11.54 -0.42
N PHE A 28 7.99 -11.73 0.77
CA PHE A 28 7.41 -12.57 1.81
C PHE A 28 7.12 -13.99 1.31
N GLU A 29 5.90 -14.51 1.48
CA GLU A 29 5.54 -15.87 1.04
C GLU A 29 5.72 -16.12 -0.45
N PRO A 30 5.30 -15.22 -1.35
CA PRO A 30 5.57 -15.40 -2.77
C PRO A 30 7.05 -15.50 -3.10
N GLY A 31 7.91 -14.91 -2.28
CA GLY A 31 9.34 -14.85 -2.56
C GLY A 31 9.68 -13.78 -3.57
N GLY A 32 10.89 -13.83 -4.14
CA GLY A 32 11.37 -12.88 -5.15
C GLY A 32 12.36 -11.89 -4.57
N PRO A 33 12.05 -10.57 -4.53
CA PRO A 33 13.02 -9.54 -4.15
C PRO A 33 13.63 -9.75 -2.78
N GLU A 34 14.92 -9.44 -2.65
CA GLU A 34 15.65 -9.56 -1.39
C GLU A 34 15.54 -8.32 -0.51
N ASN A 35 15.32 -7.14 -1.12
CA ASN A 35 15.45 -5.86 -0.41
C ASN A 35 14.12 -5.12 -0.24
N PHE A 36 13.07 -5.55 -0.93
CA PHE A 36 11.76 -4.91 -0.87
C PHE A 36 10.67 -5.91 -1.22
N TRP A 37 9.46 -5.54 -0.94
CA TRP A 37 8.27 -6.32 -1.32
C TRP A 37 7.25 -5.40 -1.98
N THR A 38 6.33 -5.99 -2.72
CA THR A 38 5.22 -5.26 -3.34
C THR A 38 3.90 -5.89 -2.95
N GLY A 39 2.92 -5.03 -2.72
CA GLY A 39 1.56 -5.42 -2.40
C GLY A 39 0.57 -4.61 -3.20
N LEU A 40 -0.66 -5.10 -3.27
CA LEU A 40 -1.74 -4.44 -3.95
C LEU A 40 -2.90 -4.29 -2.98
N SER A 41 -3.38 -3.06 -2.82
CA SER A 41 -4.52 -2.78 -1.94
C SER A 41 -5.72 -2.38 -2.78
N HIS A 42 -6.82 -3.09 -2.60
CA HIS A 42 -8.13 -2.71 -3.14
C HIS A 42 -8.93 -2.11 -2.01
N PHE A 43 -9.05 -0.78 -1.99
CA PHE A 43 -9.85 -0.07 -0.99
C PHE A 43 -11.29 0.04 -1.48
N LEU A 44 -12.22 -0.49 -0.71
CA LEU A 44 -13.65 -0.26 -0.96
C LEU A 44 -13.98 1.21 -0.67
N PRO A 45 -15.11 1.72 -1.20
CA PRO A 45 -15.56 3.05 -0.81
C PRO A 45 -15.63 3.19 0.71
N GLY A 46 -15.00 4.24 1.24
CA GLY A 46 -14.86 4.45 2.68
C GLY A 46 -13.70 3.71 3.32
N GLY A 47 -13.02 2.84 2.60
CA GLY A 47 -11.88 2.09 3.12
C GLY A 47 -10.59 2.91 3.12
N GLY A 48 -9.61 2.44 3.87
CA GLY A 48 -8.34 3.14 3.98
C GLY A 48 -7.39 2.52 4.99
N CYS A 49 -6.42 3.31 5.40
CA CYS A 49 -5.49 2.93 6.45
C CYS A 49 -4.98 4.16 7.20
N GLY A 50 -4.59 3.93 8.45
CA GLY A 50 -4.03 4.96 9.31
C GLY A 50 -5.10 5.75 10.06
N PRO A 51 -4.70 6.91 10.67
CA PRO A 51 -3.34 7.42 10.62
C PRO A 51 -2.34 6.61 11.45
N ASP A 52 -1.15 6.40 10.93
CA ASP A 52 -0.05 5.81 11.66
C ASP A 52 1.29 6.12 10.98
N ALA A 53 2.38 5.76 11.67
CA ALA A 53 3.73 5.91 11.17
C ALA A 53 4.47 4.59 11.34
N THR A 54 5.32 4.26 10.37
CA THR A 54 6.21 3.11 10.46
C THR A 54 7.65 3.55 10.28
N PRO A 55 8.62 2.80 10.77
CA PRO A 55 10.03 3.12 10.55
C PRO A 55 10.50 2.90 9.11
N LEU A 56 9.63 2.46 8.21
CA LEU A 56 9.96 2.11 6.84
C LEU A 56 9.39 3.14 5.87
N GLU A 57 10.23 3.58 4.93
CA GLU A 57 9.73 4.37 3.81
C GLU A 57 8.86 3.50 2.90
N LYS A 58 8.00 4.14 2.12
CA LYS A 58 7.11 3.43 1.19
C LYS A 58 6.77 4.29 -0.01
N VAL A 59 6.44 3.62 -1.10
CA VAL A 59 5.93 4.27 -2.30
C VAL A 59 4.54 3.71 -2.58
N TYR A 60 3.62 4.60 -2.91
CA TYR A 60 2.28 4.26 -3.35
C TYR A 60 2.10 4.66 -4.81
N VAL A 61 1.52 3.79 -5.61
CA VAL A 61 1.14 4.09 -7.00
C VAL A 61 -0.34 3.72 -7.15
N VAL A 62 -1.17 4.69 -7.46
CA VAL A 62 -2.60 4.42 -7.72
C VAL A 62 -2.73 3.87 -9.13
N LEU A 63 -3.41 2.74 -9.28
CA LEU A 63 -3.62 2.09 -10.57
C LEU A 63 -5.03 2.33 -11.11
N ALA A 64 -6.02 2.43 -10.23
CA ALA A 64 -7.41 2.65 -10.60
C ALA A 64 -8.12 3.35 -9.45
N GLY A 65 -9.13 4.14 -9.78
CA GLY A 65 -9.87 4.92 -8.79
C GLY A 65 -9.07 6.08 -8.26
N GLU A 66 -9.45 6.57 -7.08
CA GLU A 66 -8.78 7.70 -6.42
C GLU A 66 -8.64 7.41 -4.94
N VAL A 67 -7.53 7.85 -4.37
CA VAL A 67 -7.33 7.86 -2.92
C VAL A 67 -6.90 9.24 -2.47
N THR A 68 -7.27 9.60 -1.25
CA THR A 68 -6.80 10.81 -0.60
C THR A 68 -5.73 10.42 0.39
N VAL A 69 -4.55 11.02 0.26
CA VAL A 69 -3.40 10.79 1.15
C VAL A 69 -3.17 12.04 1.98
N LYS A 70 -3.09 11.85 3.29
CA LYS A 70 -2.73 12.92 4.24
C LYS A 70 -1.40 12.57 4.87
N ALA A 71 -0.43 13.45 4.73
CA ALA A 71 0.89 13.30 5.33
C ALA A 71 1.57 14.67 5.38
N ASP A 72 2.39 14.88 6.40
CA ASP A 72 3.18 16.11 6.55
C ASP A 72 2.33 17.40 6.46
N GLY A 73 1.16 17.39 7.08
CA GLY A 73 0.25 18.53 7.07
C GLY A 73 -0.39 18.82 5.70
N LYS A 74 -0.21 17.95 4.73
CA LYS A 74 -0.75 18.09 3.38
C LYS A 74 -1.80 17.04 3.11
N GLU A 75 -2.73 17.37 2.25
CA GLU A 75 -3.75 16.45 1.75
C GLU A 75 -3.73 16.49 0.23
N VAL A 76 -3.62 15.32 -0.39
CA VAL A 76 -3.56 15.21 -1.84
C VAL A 76 -4.46 14.07 -2.32
N VAL A 77 -5.13 14.29 -3.44
CA VAL A 77 -5.91 13.24 -4.11
C VAL A 77 -5.06 12.69 -5.25
N LEU A 78 -4.85 11.37 -5.22
CA LEU A 78 -4.10 10.67 -6.26
C LEU A 78 -5.06 9.86 -7.12
N GLY A 79 -4.97 10.01 -8.42
CA GLY A 79 -5.70 9.25 -9.42
C GLY A 79 -4.79 8.27 -10.15
N PRO A 80 -5.30 7.59 -11.20
CA PRO A 80 -4.55 6.56 -11.92
C PRO A 80 -3.20 7.04 -12.41
N MET A 81 -2.17 6.26 -12.12
CA MET A 81 -0.76 6.50 -12.44
C MET A 81 -0.11 7.61 -11.64
N ASP A 82 -0.82 8.23 -10.71
CA ASP A 82 -0.19 9.14 -9.74
C ASP A 82 0.51 8.33 -8.66
N SER A 83 1.57 8.91 -8.11
CA SER A 83 2.34 8.25 -7.05
C SER A 83 2.79 9.24 -6.00
N CYS A 84 3.10 8.72 -4.82
CA CYS A 84 3.75 9.49 -3.77
C CYS A 84 4.70 8.59 -2.99
N SER A 85 5.64 9.23 -2.29
CA SER A 85 6.50 8.53 -1.34
C SER A 85 6.25 9.08 0.06
N ILE A 86 6.25 8.18 1.04
CA ILE A 86 6.13 8.53 2.45
C ILE A 86 7.46 8.18 3.10
N PRO A 87 8.19 9.16 3.63
CA PRO A 87 9.45 8.89 4.33
C PRO A 87 9.26 8.02 5.57
N ALA A 88 10.35 7.41 6.01
CA ALA A 88 10.36 6.67 7.27
C ALA A 88 9.86 7.54 8.42
N SER A 89 9.07 6.95 9.29
CA SER A 89 8.56 7.58 10.53
C SER A 89 7.58 8.74 10.32
N GLN A 90 7.16 8.99 9.08
CA GLN A 90 6.14 10.00 8.81
C GLN A 90 4.74 9.42 9.00
N THR A 91 3.91 10.11 9.77
CA THR A 91 2.50 9.74 9.91
C THR A 91 1.77 9.96 8.60
N ARG A 92 0.98 8.97 8.19
CA ARG A 92 0.18 9.05 6.97
C ARG A 92 -1.19 8.43 7.18
N GLU A 93 -2.13 8.89 6.40
CA GLU A 93 -3.48 8.35 6.30
C GLU A 93 -3.85 8.25 4.82
N VAL A 94 -4.46 7.13 4.43
CA VAL A 94 -4.97 6.92 3.07
C VAL A 94 -6.45 6.62 3.17
N LYS A 95 -7.26 7.23 2.32
CA LYS A 95 -8.70 6.98 2.32
C LYS A 95 -9.29 7.01 0.91
N ASN A 96 -10.18 6.07 0.64
CA ASN A 96 -11.01 6.09 -0.55
C ASN A 96 -12.31 6.83 -0.22
N ASN A 97 -12.39 8.10 -0.63
CA ASN A 97 -13.56 8.94 -0.44
C ASN A 97 -14.54 8.91 -1.63
N GLY A 98 -14.25 8.07 -2.63
CA GLY A 98 -15.07 7.92 -3.82
C GLY A 98 -16.12 6.82 -3.69
N ASN A 99 -16.78 6.54 -4.80
CA ASN A 99 -17.86 5.54 -4.89
C ASN A 99 -17.45 4.29 -5.66
N ALA A 100 -16.19 4.17 -6.06
CA ALA A 100 -15.66 3.01 -6.76
C ALA A 100 -14.47 2.46 -5.98
N VAL A 101 -14.14 1.20 -6.20
CA VAL A 101 -12.94 0.58 -5.61
C VAL A 101 -11.70 1.32 -6.13
N ALA A 102 -10.79 1.63 -5.23
CA ALA A 102 -9.48 2.18 -5.57
C ALA A 102 -8.42 1.11 -5.42
N THR A 103 -7.54 0.99 -6.41
CA THR A 103 -6.46 0.00 -6.43
C THR A 103 -5.13 0.72 -6.36
N MET A 104 -4.30 0.34 -5.40
CA MET A 104 -3.03 1.01 -5.12
C MET A 104 -1.92 -0.02 -4.95
N LEU A 105 -0.83 0.17 -5.69
CA LEU A 105 0.40 -0.60 -5.52
C LEU A 105 1.21 -0.01 -4.37
N VAL A 106 1.74 -0.88 -3.53
CA VAL A 106 2.59 -0.51 -2.40
C VAL A 106 3.96 -1.15 -2.60
N VAL A 107 5.02 -0.36 -2.46
CA VAL A 107 6.40 -0.84 -2.50
C VAL A 107 7.07 -0.43 -1.19
N MET A 108 7.61 -1.41 -0.46
CA MET A 108 8.24 -1.17 0.84
C MET A 108 9.48 -2.05 0.99
N PRO A 109 10.51 -1.58 1.73
CA PRO A 109 11.58 -2.47 2.15
C PRO A 109 11.05 -3.45 3.19
N TYR A 110 11.77 -4.56 3.37
CA TYR A 110 11.46 -5.47 4.46
C TYR A 110 11.78 -4.82 5.81
N PRO A 111 11.04 -5.20 6.88
CA PRO A 111 11.44 -4.81 8.23
C PRO A 111 12.85 -5.31 8.52
N GLU A 112 13.62 -4.53 9.29
CA GLU A 112 14.95 -4.97 9.71
C GLU A 112 14.86 -6.29 10.47
N LYS A 113 15.72 -7.24 10.08
CA LYS A 113 15.87 -8.46 10.86
C LYS A 113 16.66 -8.11 12.11
N LYS A 114 16.08 -8.36 13.27
CA LYS A 114 16.83 -8.33 14.51
C LYS A 114 17.77 -9.51 14.49
N SER A 115 19.05 -9.22 14.51
CA SER A 115 20.10 -10.24 14.62
C SER A 115 20.14 -10.79 16.04
#